data_618fb3084ed939fd910b4304ed9c4813
#
_entry.id   618fb3084ed939fd910b4304ed9c4813
#
_cell.length_a   1.000
_cell.length_b   1.000
_cell.length_c   1.000
_cell.angle_alpha   90.00
_cell.angle_beta   90.00
_cell.angle_gamma   90.00
#
_symmetry.space_group_name_H-M   'P 1'
#
loop_
_entity.id
_entity.type
_entity.pdbx_description
1 polymer ?
#
loop_
_entity_poly.entity_id
_entity_poly.type
_entity_poly.pdbx_seq_one_letter_code
_entity_poly.pdbx_strand_id
1 'polypeptide(L)'
;WHTINSVYSQKSSLALGSMRYDIEDTGGIDRLFKLIEQRAGHWLAMEVEETKIELTHADSRHVPLDRIEAGLSVELTRALFESAIDALLERVRGSVTNLLNDANVRVDQVDTVFFTGGSSGIPALRNSVSAMLPNARHVEGNIFGSIGSGLAIEARKRYGV
;
A
#
# COMPACT_ATOMS: atom_id res chain seq x y z
N TRP A 1 9.08 3.06 -4.27
CA TRP A 1 10.22 3.93 -3.96
C TRP A 1 11.04 4.28 -5.21
N HIS A 2 11.34 3.34 -6.12
CA HIS A 2 12.14 3.61 -7.33
C HIS A 2 11.46 4.62 -8.27
N THR A 3 10.15 4.59 -8.37
CA THR A 3 9.37 5.50 -9.24
C THR A 3 9.37 6.95 -8.77
N ILE A 4 9.49 7.20 -7.47
CA ILE A 4 9.54 8.58 -6.93
C ILE A 4 10.75 9.34 -7.48
N ASN A 5 11.91 8.68 -7.57
CA ASN A 5 13.12 9.31 -8.09
C ASN A 5 13.03 9.64 -9.58
N SER A 6 12.23 8.91 -10.37
CA SER A 6 12.07 9.20 -11.80
C SER A 6 11.35 10.52 -12.07
N VAL A 7 10.50 10.98 -11.13
CA VAL A 7 9.78 12.26 -11.24
C VAL A 7 10.75 13.45 -11.23
N TYR A 8 11.91 13.32 -10.60
CA TYR A 8 12.94 14.37 -10.54
C TYR A 8 13.84 14.41 -11.77
N SER A 9 13.60 13.56 -12.76
CA SER A 9 14.38 13.56 -14.00
C SER A 9 14.06 14.79 -14.88
N GLN A 10 15.02 15.24 -15.65
CA GLN A 10 14.82 16.33 -16.60
C GLN A 10 13.70 16.00 -17.61
N LYS A 11 13.62 14.75 -18.03
CA LYS A 11 12.55 14.28 -18.95
C LYS A 11 11.16 14.46 -18.34
N SER A 12 10.98 14.09 -17.07
CA SER A 12 9.71 14.26 -16.36
C SER A 12 9.37 15.73 -16.16
N SER A 13 10.37 16.57 -15.82
CA SER A 13 10.17 18.01 -15.65
C SER A 13 9.72 18.68 -16.94
N LEU A 14 10.31 18.33 -18.10
CA LEU A 14 9.89 18.85 -19.41
C LEU A 14 8.47 18.38 -19.78
N ALA A 15 8.15 17.10 -19.55
CA ALA A 15 6.83 16.56 -19.83
C ALA A 15 5.75 17.25 -18.97
N LEU A 16 5.99 17.42 -17.68
CA LEU A 16 5.07 18.11 -16.77
C LEU A 16 4.93 19.59 -17.15
N GLY A 17 6.03 20.25 -17.55
CA GLY A 17 6.02 21.64 -18.00
C GLY A 17 5.13 21.86 -19.23
N SER A 18 5.13 20.92 -20.18
CA SER A 18 4.26 20.99 -21.36
C SER A 18 2.78 20.78 -21.03
N MET A 19 2.47 19.94 -20.02
CA MET A 19 1.08 19.66 -19.60
C MET A 19 0.43 20.85 -18.87
N ARG A 20 1.24 21.77 -18.31
CA ARG A 20 0.72 22.89 -17.51
C ARG A 20 -0.28 23.77 -18.26
N TYR A 21 -0.14 23.88 -19.58
CA TYR A 21 -1.03 24.72 -20.42
C TYR A 21 -2.36 24.06 -20.72
N ASP A 22 -2.46 22.73 -20.56
CA ASP A 22 -3.64 21.94 -20.89
C ASP A 22 -4.46 21.53 -19.65
N ILE A 23 -3.99 21.91 -18.45
CA ILE A 23 -4.62 21.51 -17.18
C ILE A 23 -5.51 22.64 -16.66
N GLU A 24 -6.78 22.32 -16.39
CA GLU A 24 -7.76 23.26 -15.83
C GLU A 24 -7.47 23.58 -14.35
N ASP A 25 -6.99 22.60 -13.56
CA ASP A 25 -6.59 22.79 -12.15
C ASP A 25 -5.15 23.32 -12.05
N THR A 26 -5.03 24.65 -12.22
CA THR A 26 -3.73 25.33 -12.07
C THR A 26 -3.17 25.27 -10.65
N GLY A 27 -4.03 25.24 -9.63
CA GLY A 27 -3.61 25.12 -8.23
C GLY A 27 -2.98 23.77 -7.93
N GLY A 28 -3.58 22.70 -8.41
CA GLY A 28 -3.05 21.34 -8.26
C GLY A 28 -1.70 21.14 -8.93
N ILE A 29 -1.54 21.66 -10.15
CA ILE A 29 -0.27 21.57 -10.87
C ILE A 29 0.84 22.40 -10.20
N ASP A 30 0.54 23.57 -9.67
CA ASP A 30 1.50 24.40 -8.95
C ASP A 30 1.96 23.72 -7.65
N ARG A 31 1.07 23.04 -6.92
CA ARG A 31 1.42 22.22 -5.76
C ARG A 31 2.33 21.05 -6.13
N LEU A 32 2.06 20.40 -7.26
CA LEU A 32 2.92 19.32 -7.79
C LEU A 32 4.33 19.85 -8.09
N PHE A 33 4.46 21.01 -8.73
CA PHE A 33 5.78 21.63 -8.98
C PHE A 33 6.51 21.96 -7.68
N LYS A 34 5.84 22.56 -6.69
CA LYS A 34 6.43 22.82 -5.37
C LYS A 34 6.94 21.51 -4.71
N LEU A 35 6.16 20.44 -4.77
CA LEU A 35 6.55 19.13 -4.24
C LEU A 35 7.82 18.61 -4.91
N ILE A 36 7.92 18.76 -6.24
CA ILE A 36 9.07 18.32 -7.04
C ILE A 36 10.30 19.15 -6.73
N GLU A 37 10.17 20.48 -6.71
CA GLU A 37 11.26 21.42 -6.41
C GLU A 37 11.86 21.17 -5.03
N GLN A 38 11.01 20.93 -4.03
CA GLN A 38 11.41 20.63 -2.66
C GLN A 38 11.92 19.19 -2.48
N ARG A 39 11.90 18.37 -3.52
CA ARG A 39 12.18 16.92 -3.46
C ARG A 39 11.40 16.21 -2.35
N ALA A 40 10.16 16.64 -2.13
CA ALA A 40 9.32 16.19 -1.02
C ALA A 40 8.53 14.89 -1.30
N GLY A 41 8.77 14.21 -2.43
CA GLY A 41 8.05 13.00 -2.81
C GLY A 41 8.21 11.85 -1.83
N HIS A 42 9.40 11.67 -1.23
CA HIS A 42 9.61 10.64 -0.19
C HIS A 42 8.85 10.98 1.10
N TRP A 43 8.83 12.24 1.50
CA TRP A 43 8.02 12.68 2.63
C TRP A 43 6.53 12.40 2.38
N LEU A 44 5.99 12.78 1.20
CA LEU A 44 4.59 12.51 0.87
C LEU A 44 4.28 11.00 0.87
N ALA A 45 5.21 10.17 0.37
CA ALA A 45 5.03 8.72 0.41
C ALA A 45 5.00 8.17 1.85
N MET A 46 5.75 8.76 2.77
CA MET A 46 5.68 8.41 4.20
C MET A 46 4.34 8.81 4.81
N GLU A 47 3.83 10.01 4.51
CA GLU A 47 2.50 10.45 4.96
C GLU A 47 1.39 9.51 4.46
N VAL A 48 1.49 9.06 3.20
CA VAL A 48 0.55 8.07 2.64
C VAL A 48 0.65 6.74 3.37
N GLU A 49 1.86 6.27 3.68
CA GLU A 49 2.06 5.01 4.40
C GLU A 49 1.53 5.08 5.84
N GLU A 50 1.79 6.16 6.56
CA GLU A 50 1.25 6.39 7.89
C GLU A 50 -0.28 6.47 7.87
N THR A 51 -0.83 7.20 6.90
CA THR A 51 -2.28 7.30 6.71
C THR A 51 -2.91 5.93 6.49
N LYS A 52 -2.32 5.11 5.64
CA LYS A 52 -2.78 3.73 5.40
C LYS A 52 -2.79 2.91 6.70
N ILE A 53 -1.74 3.03 7.52
CA ILE A 53 -1.65 2.32 8.80
C ILE A 53 -2.75 2.80 9.75
N GLU A 54 -2.92 4.10 9.91
CA GLU A 54 -3.95 4.66 10.79
C GLU A 54 -5.37 4.29 10.34
N LEU A 55 -5.66 4.32 9.04
CA LEU A 55 -6.95 3.94 8.49
C LEU A 55 -7.28 2.44 8.66
N THR A 56 -6.35 1.60 9.13
CA THR A 56 -6.68 0.23 9.57
C THR A 56 -7.49 0.23 10.87
N HIS A 57 -7.37 1.28 11.68
CA HIS A 57 -7.98 1.38 13.01
C HIS A 57 -8.94 2.57 13.17
N ALA A 58 -8.83 3.61 12.31
CA ALA A 58 -9.65 4.81 12.32
C ALA A 58 -10.48 4.91 11.03
N ASP A 59 -11.63 5.60 11.10
CA ASP A 59 -12.49 5.78 9.93
C ASP A 59 -12.06 6.95 9.04
N SER A 60 -11.32 7.91 9.60
CA SER A 60 -10.72 9.01 8.87
C SER A 60 -9.39 9.46 9.50
N ARG A 61 -8.57 10.13 8.70
CA ARG A 61 -7.35 10.83 9.12
C ARG A 61 -7.27 12.19 8.46
N HIS A 62 -6.96 13.20 9.27
CA HIS A 62 -6.59 14.52 8.80
C HIS A 62 -5.08 14.56 8.54
N VAL A 63 -4.69 14.81 7.29
CA VAL A 63 -3.29 14.84 6.85
C VAL A 63 -2.87 16.28 6.56
N PRO A 64 -2.02 16.89 7.38
CA PRO A 64 -1.49 18.21 7.12
C PRO A 64 -0.45 18.14 5.98
N LEU A 65 -0.58 19.05 5.03
CA LEU A 65 0.31 19.16 3.87
C LEU A 65 0.99 20.54 3.81
N ASP A 66 1.21 21.16 4.97
CA ASP A 66 1.81 22.49 5.12
C ASP A 66 3.18 22.60 4.45
N ARG A 67 3.89 21.49 4.30
CA ARG A 67 5.15 21.45 3.57
C ARG A 67 5.01 21.80 2.08
N ILE A 68 3.85 21.54 1.50
CA ILE A 68 3.55 21.90 0.11
C ILE A 68 3.04 23.34 0.05
N GLU A 69 2.09 23.65 0.93
CA GLU A 69 1.45 24.97 1.00
C GLU A 69 0.91 25.19 2.41
N ALA A 70 1.20 26.35 3.01
CA ALA A 70 0.76 26.68 4.36
C ALA A 70 -0.76 26.60 4.49
N GLY A 71 -1.24 25.84 5.48
CA GLY A 71 -2.66 25.61 5.75
C GLY A 71 -3.30 24.56 4.83
N LEU A 72 -2.56 23.95 3.91
CA LEU A 72 -3.08 22.86 3.09
C LEU A 72 -3.23 21.60 3.94
N SER A 73 -4.38 20.97 3.83
CA SER A 73 -4.65 19.68 4.47
C SER A 73 -5.67 18.89 3.66
N VAL A 74 -5.73 17.59 3.91
CA VAL A 74 -6.74 16.70 3.31
C VAL A 74 -7.27 15.75 4.37
N GLU A 75 -8.57 15.52 4.36
CA GLU A 75 -9.18 14.46 5.14
C GLU A 75 -9.31 13.21 4.27
N LEU A 76 -8.66 12.12 4.69
CA LEU A 76 -8.75 10.83 4.03
C LEU A 76 -9.60 9.90 4.87
N THR A 77 -10.58 9.27 4.24
CA THR A 77 -11.45 8.30 4.90
C THR A 77 -11.05 6.87 4.53
N ARG A 78 -11.38 5.92 5.42
CA ARG A 78 -11.22 4.49 5.12
C ARG A 78 -11.97 4.10 3.84
N ALA A 79 -13.18 4.58 3.65
CA ALA A 79 -13.97 4.29 2.45
C ALA A 79 -13.27 4.77 1.16
N LEU A 80 -12.67 5.96 1.17
CA LEU A 80 -11.89 6.47 0.04
C LEU A 80 -10.65 5.58 -0.23
N PHE A 81 -9.94 5.20 0.85
CA PHE A 81 -8.79 4.31 0.74
C PHE A 81 -9.18 2.95 0.17
N GLU A 82 -10.24 2.32 0.69
CA GLU A 82 -10.74 1.03 0.23
C GLU A 82 -11.17 1.08 -1.25
N SER A 83 -11.84 2.15 -1.65
CA SER A 83 -12.18 2.39 -3.06
C SER A 83 -10.94 2.52 -3.95
N ALA A 84 -9.90 3.21 -3.46
CA ALA A 84 -8.65 3.38 -4.22
C ALA A 84 -7.88 2.06 -4.43
N ILE A 85 -8.01 1.10 -3.50
CA ILE A 85 -7.33 -0.20 -3.59
C ILE A 85 -8.19 -1.32 -4.18
N ASP A 86 -9.45 -1.07 -4.54
CA ASP A 86 -10.39 -2.11 -4.99
C ASP A 86 -9.85 -2.93 -6.17
N ALA A 87 -9.28 -2.27 -7.18
CA ALA A 87 -8.64 -2.95 -8.31
C ALA A 87 -7.46 -3.85 -7.90
N LEU A 88 -6.75 -3.49 -6.81
CA LEU A 88 -5.68 -4.32 -6.26
C LEU A 88 -6.26 -5.53 -5.53
N LEU A 89 -7.36 -5.37 -4.81
CA LEU A 89 -8.07 -6.46 -4.14
C LEU A 89 -8.60 -7.47 -5.16
N GLU A 90 -9.14 -7.01 -6.30
CA GLU A 90 -9.54 -7.89 -7.40
C GLU A 90 -8.36 -8.72 -7.93
N ARG A 91 -7.19 -8.09 -8.10
CA ARG A 91 -5.99 -8.82 -8.52
C ARG A 91 -5.55 -9.86 -7.51
N VAL A 92 -5.68 -9.59 -6.22
CA VAL A 92 -5.40 -10.57 -5.15
C VAL A 92 -6.39 -11.73 -5.23
N ARG A 93 -7.68 -11.45 -5.39
CA ARG A 93 -8.71 -12.50 -5.59
C ARG A 93 -8.38 -13.39 -6.77
N GLY A 94 -8.05 -12.81 -7.91
CA GLY A 94 -7.61 -13.55 -9.10
C GLY A 94 -6.37 -14.40 -8.84
N SER A 95 -5.38 -13.86 -8.11
CA SER A 95 -4.17 -14.60 -7.77
C SER A 95 -4.44 -15.80 -6.85
N VAL A 96 -5.32 -15.65 -5.85
CA VAL A 96 -5.74 -16.75 -4.98
C VAL A 96 -6.46 -17.84 -5.79
N THR A 97 -7.38 -17.44 -6.67
CA THR A 97 -8.10 -18.38 -7.54
C THR A 97 -7.14 -19.17 -8.44
N ASN A 98 -6.21 -18.47 -9.09
CA ASN A 98 -5.22 -19.12 -9.96
C ASN A 98 -4.32 -20.07 -9.17
N LEU A 99 -3.86 -19.66 -7.98
CA LEU A 99 -3.03 -20.49 -7.11
C LEU A 99 -3.75 -21.80 -6.74
N LEU A 100 -5.02 -21.75 -6.36
CA LEU A 100 -5.81 -22.93 -6.03
C LEU A 100 -5.97 -23.86 -7.23
N ASN A 101 -6.24 -23.28 -8.41
CA ASN A 101 -6.35 -24.04 -9.66
C ASN A 101 -5.03 -24.73 -10.03
N ASP A 102 -3.93 -23.98 -10.00
CA ASP A 102 -2.59 -24.49 -10.34
C ASP A 102 -2.14 -25.59 -9.39
N ALA A 103 -2.49 -25.45 -8.11
CA ALA A 103 -2.23 -26.47 -7.09
C ALA A 103 -3.21 -27.64 -7.12
N ASN A 104 -4.28 -27.57 -7.93
CA ASN A 104 -5.39 -28.52 -7.95
C ASN A 104 -6.00 -28.74 -6.54
N VAL A 105 -6.15 -27.64 -5.79
CA VAL A 105 -6.70 -27.61 -4.43
C VAL A 105 -8.07 -26.94 -4.47
N ARG A 106 -9.09 -27.58 -3.89
CA ARG A 106 -10.42 -26.97 -3.75
C ARG A 106 -10.44 -26.04 -2.54
N VAL A 107 -11.33 -25.04 -2.58
CA VAL A 107 -11.56 -24.08 -1.49
C VAL A 107 -11.80 -24.76 -0.14
N ASP A 108 -12.56 -25.87 -0.13
CA ASP A 108 -12.89 -26.62 1.07
C ASP A 108 -11.73 -27.48 1.63
N GLN A 109 -10.64 -27.60 0.90
CA GLN A 109 -9.40 -28.26 1.31
C GLN A 109 -8.39 -27.31 1.96
N VAL A 110 -8.64 -25.99 1.90
CA VAL A 110 -7.81 -25.03 2.59
C VAL A 110 -8.25 -24.93 4.05
N ASP A 111 -7.44 -25.41 4.95
CA ASP A 111 -7.71 -25.41 6.39
C ASP A 111 -7.20 -24.17 7.12
N THR A 112 -6.18 -23.51 6.59
CA THR A 112 -5.53 -22.37 7.23
C THR A 112 -5.09 -21.30 6.22
N VAL A 113 -5.38 -20.04 6.55
CA VAL A 113 -4.82 -18.86 5.89
C VAL A 113 -3.90 -18.15 6.88
N PHE A 114 -2.65 -17.99 6.49
CA PHE A 114 -1.65 -17.29 7.29
C PHE A 114 -1.44 -15.88 6.78
N PHE A 115 -1.84 -14.89 7.57
CA PHE A 115 -1.66 -13.48 7.26
C PHE A 115 -0.32 -12.97 7.82
N THR A 116 0.54 -12.46 6.93
CA THR A 116 1.84 -11.88 7.30
C THR A 116 2.19 -10.69 6.42
N GLY A 117 3.04 -9.81 6.93
CA GLY A 117 3.44 -8.57 6.22
C GLY A 117 2.46 -7.41 6.45
N GLY A 118 2.95 -6.18 6.30
CA GLY A 118 2.20 -4.94 6.65
C GLY A 118 0.84 -4.81 5.97
N SER A 119 0.72 -5.18 4.69
CA SER A 119 -0.55 -5.10 3.96
C SER A 119 -1.62 -6.08 4.48
N SER A 120 -1.22 -7.15 5.17
CA SER A 120 -2.17 -8.09 5.78
C SER A 120 -2.96 -7.49 6.95
N GLY A 121 -2.57 -6.32 7.44
CA GLY A 121 -3.31 -5.53 8.42
C GLY A 121 -4.54 -4.82 7.84
N ILE A 122 -4.65 -4.66 6.52
CA ILE A 122 -5.76 -3.95 5.87
C ILE A 122 -7.05 -4.77 5.98
N PRO A 123 -8.13 -4.24 6.65
CA PRO A 123 -9.37 -5.00 6.86
C PRO A 123 -10.02 -5.46 5.56
N ALA A 124 -10.08 -4.60 4.53
CA ALA A 124 -10.66 -4.94 3.24
C ALA A 124 -9.94 -6.13 2.57
N LEU A 125 -8.60 -6.20 2.67
CA LEU A 125 -7.83 -7.34 2.15
C LEU A 125 -8.17 -8.64 2.90
N ARG A 126 -8.19 -8.58 4.24
CA ARG A 126 -8.54 -9.75 5.06
C ARG A 126 -9.94 -10.26 4.74
N ASN A 127 -10.91 -9.35 4.73
CA ASN A 127 -12.30 -9.69 4.44
C ASN A 127 -12.44 -10.32 3.05
N SER A 128 -11.72 -9.76 2.05
CA SER A 128 -11.72 -10.27 0.69
C SER A 128 -11.20 -11.71 0.60
N VAL A 129 -10.06 -12.01 1.25
CA VAL A 129 -9.47 -13.37 1.26
C VAL A 129 -10.32 -14.32 2.10
N SER A 130 -10.84 -13.86 3.24
CA SER A 130 -11.70 -14.66 4.12
C SER A 130 -13.00 -15.09 3.43
N ALA A 131 -13.59 -14.19 2.63
CA ALA A 131 -14.80 -14.51 1.87
C ALA A 131 -14.56 -15.59 0.80
N MET A 132 -13.34 -15.68 0.26
CA MET A 132 -12.98 -16.73 -0.69
C MET A 132 -12.74 -18.10 -0.02
N LEU A 133 -12.31 -18.10 1.24
CA LEU A 133 -11.88 -19.28 1.99
C LEU A 133 -12.63 -19.37 3.34
N PRO A 134 -13.97 -19.52 3.31
CA PRO A 134 -14.82 -19.34 4.48
C PRO A 134 -14.61 -20.40 5.58
N ASN A 135 -14.06 -21.56 5.23
CA ASN A 135 -13.83 -22.67 6.16
C ASN A 135 -12.41 -22.66 6.73
N ALA A 136 -11.53 -21.81 6.21
CA ALA A 136 -10.15 -21.77 6.63
C ALA A 136 -9.99 -21.00 7.95
N ARG A 137 -9.17 -21.52 8.85
CA ARG A 137 -8.77 -20.82 10.05
C ARG A 137 -7.80 -19.69 9.70
N HIS A 138 -8.05 -18.50 10.21
CA HIS A 138 -7.16 -17.36 10.04
C HIS A 138 -6.10 -17.34 11.13
N VAL A 139 -4.84 -17.33 10.73
CA VAL A 139 -3.71 -17.25 11.64
C VAL A 139 -2.94 -15.95 11.33
N GLU A 140 -2.71 -15.16 12.35
CA GLU A 140 -1.91 -13.95 12.25
C GLU A 140 -0.47 -14.26 12.60
N GLY A 141 0.45 -14.00 11.68
CA GLY A 141 1.87 -13.97 11.95
C GLY A 141 2.29 -12.62 12.55
N ASN A 142 3.50 -12.59 13.08
CA ASN A 142 4.12 -11.30 13.40
C ASN A 142 4.29 -10.49 12.12
N ILE A 143 3.49 -9.43 11.97
CA ILE A 143 3.37 -8.62 10.74
C ILE A 143 4.74 -8.10 10.27
N PHE A 144 5.61 -7.74 11.20
CA PHE A 144 6.92 -7.16 10.92
C PHE A 144 8.10 -8.08 11.28
N GLY A 145 7.90 -9.04 12.17
CA GLY A 145 8.97 -9.90 12.70
C GLY A 145 9.12 -11.26 12.03
N SER A 146 8.17 -11.68 11.19
CA SER A 146 8.19 -13.02 10.59
C SER A 146 9.45 -13.30 9.76
N ILE A 147 9.90 -12.32 8.98
CA ILE A 147 11.12 -12.43 8.17
C ILE A 147 12.35 -12.51 9.07
N GLY A 148 12.48 -11.63 10.06
CA GLY A 148 13.59 -11.62 11.02
C GLY A 148 13.67 -12.92 11.82
N SER A 149 12.53 -13.41 12.31
CA SER A 149 12.45 -14.69 13.02
C SER A 149 12.84 -15.87 12.12
N GLY A 150 12.35 -15.88 10.86
CA GLY A 150 12.73 -16.91 9.89
C GLY A 150 14.22 -16.92 9.58
N LEU A 151 14.82 -15.74 9.38
CA LEU A 151 16.25 -15.60 9.16
C LEU A 151 17.06 -16.04 10.38
N ALA A 152 16.61 -15.70 11.60
CA ALA A 152 17.29 -16.14 12.83
C ALA A 152 17.25 -17.66 13.01
N ILE A 153 16.10 -18.29 12.73
CA ILE A 153 15.96 -19.76 12.76
C ILE A 153 16.88 -20.41 11.73
N GLU A 154 16.93 -19.89 10.51
CA GLU A 154 17.76 -20.45 9.45
C GLU A 154 19.26 -20.21 9.73
N ALA A 155 19.63 -19.06 10.28
CA ALA A 155 20.99 -18.78 10.70
C ALA A 155 21.45 -19.76 11.80
N ARG A 156 20.60 -19.99 12.80
CA ARG A 156 20.85 -20.97 13.85
C ARG A 156 21.06 -22.38 13.28
N LYS A 157 20.22 -22.79 12.33
CA LYS A 157 20.32 -24.09 11.68
C LYS A 157 21.60 -24.25 10.87
N ARG A 158 22.05 -23.21 10.17
CA ARG A 158 23.22 -23.26 9.28
C ARG A 158 24.54 -23.05 10.01
N TYR A 159 24.54 -22.19 11.00
CA TYR A 159 25.79 -21.72 11.65
C TYR A 159 25.89 -22.11 13.12
N GLY A 160 24.90 -22.76 13.70
CA GLY A 160 24.95 -23.26 15.08
C GLY A 160 24.98 -22.18 16.18
N VAL A 161 24.51 -20.96 15.87
CA VAL A 161 24.53 -19.81 16.79
C VAL A 161 23.19 -19.70 17.52
#